data_16db5f532fbb657f7af3875897d3fd2c
#
_entry.id   16db5f532fbb657f7af3875897d3fd2c
#
_cell.length_a   1.000
_cell.length_b   1.000
_cell.length_c   1.000
_cell.angle_alpha   90.00
_cell.angle_beta   90.00
_cell.angle_gamma   90.00
#
_symmetry.space_group_name_H-M   'P 1'
#
loop_
_entity.id
_entity.type
_entity.pdbx_description
1 polymer ?
#
loop_
_entity_poly.entity_id
_entity_poly.type
_entity_poly.pdbx_seq_one_letter_code
_entity_poly.pdbx_strand_id
1 'polypeptide(L)'
;TKIVSNEQLKLHTKRMVSKEVRERVEKLREAIEKHRYNYHVLDESDISPEALDSLKRELDKLETEYPELVVTSSPTQRVAGKPLPEFKKVKHEVAQWSLADAFEEEDMQSFHERVCKLLRSEGINEPPSYVCELKIDGLKVVLTYKNGELFQAATRGDGKVGEDVTHNIRTIESVPLLLTEKIDIIVEGEVWLSKKRLEEINKEQEKKGDELYANPRNLAAGSIRQLDPKIAAERKLSTFVYDIAQADKIPLSQFEELKKLSALGFKVNKNFAHAKNIDEVISFWKEWKEKSKKQDYFFDGIVVKVNEKRFQDALGFTGKTPRFAIAFKFPAETVTTVLEYILFQVGRTGAITPVAVLRPVKVAGSVVSRATLHNEDEVERLGLRIGDTVVLQKAGDVIPDIVQVVTEMRTGKEKKFKMISNCPVCGSFLQKKQI
;
A
#
# COMPACT_ATOMS: atom_id res chain seq x y z
N THR A 1 -29.84 9.06 -65.36
CA THR A 1 -29.17 10.08 -64.52
C THR A 1 -29.57 9.79 -63.08
N LYS A 2 -28.72 9.08 -62.29
CA LYS A 2 -28.89 8.89 -60.85
C LYS A 2 -28.23 10.06 -60.15
N ILE A 3 -29.04 10.88 -59.48
CA ILE A 3 -28.55 11.90 -58.57
C ILE A 3 -28.16 11.17 -57.28
N VAL A 4 -26.86 11.08 -57.00
CA VAL A 4 -26.31 10.56 -55.74
C VAL A 4 -26.19 11.74 -54.78
N SER A 5 -26.84 11.64 -53.61
CA SER A 5 -26.89 12.70 -52.62
C SER A 5 -25.50 13.01 -52.07
N ASN A 6 -25.26 14.30 -51.81
CA ASN A 6 -24.00 14.89 -51.34
C ASN A 6 -23.58 14.42 -49.93
N GLU A 7 -24.27 13.45 -49.30
CA GLU A 7 -23.95 12.89 -47.99
C GLU A 7 -23.01 11.69 -48.02
N GLN A 8 -22.76 11.08 -49.18
CA GLN A 8 -21.82 9.95 -49.32
C GLN A 8 -20.41 10.36 -49.70
N LEU A 9 -20.11 11.64 -49.87
CA LEU A 9 -18.75 12.14 -50.18
C LEU A 9 -17.98 12.67 -48.96
N LYS A 10 -18.46 12.44 -47.71
CA LYS A 10 -17.66 12.55 -46.50
C LYS A 10 -16.94 11.25 -46.16
N LEU A 11 -16.46 10.56 -47.15
CA LEU A 11 -15.46 9.51 -47.00
C LEU A 11 -14.13 10.18 -46.61
N HIS A 12 -13.82 10.06 -45.32
CA HIS A 12 -12.49 10.10 -44.69
C HIS A 12 -11.32 10.24 -45.67
N THR A 13 -11.02 11.44 -46.08
CA THR A 13 -9.63 11.77 -46.44
C THR A 13 -8.83 11.63 -45.11
N LYS A 14 -8.20 10.47 -44.87
CA LYS A 14 -7.16 10.31 -43.88
C LYS A 14 -6.18 11.45 -44.13
N ARG A 15 -6.28 12.52 -43.34
CA ARG A 15 -5.29 13.60 -43.36
C ARG A 15 -3.98 12.92 -42.97
N MET A 16 -3.06 12.79 -43.93
CA MET A 16 -1.74 12.24 -43.60
C MET A 16 -1.09 13.14 -42.57
N VAL A 17 -0.76 12.54 -41.40
CA VAL A 17 -0.09 13.29 -40.32
C VAL A 17 1.22 13.83 -40.83
N SER A 18 1.39 15.15 -40.83
CA SER A 18 2.64 15.75 -41.28
C SER A 18 3.80 15.39 -40.33
N LYS A 19 5.02 15.47 -40.84
CA LYS A 19 6.23 15.22 -40.05
C LYS A 19 6.30 16.18 -38.85
N GLU A 20 5.93 17.42 -39.05
CA GLU A 20 5.95 18.48 -38.02
C GLU A 20 4.97 18.16 -36.87
N VAL A 21 3.78 17.63 -37.19
CA VAL A 21 2.79 17.22 -36.17
C VAL A 21 3.32 16.04 -35.34
N ARG A 22 3.94 15.04 -35.98
CA ARG A 22 4.54 13.90 -35.27
C ARG A 22 5.62 14.37 -34.31
N GLU A 23 6.57 15.17 -34.81
CA GLU A 23 7.66 15.73 -33.98
C GLU A 23 7.11 16.60 -32.83
N ARG A 24 6.04 17.35 -33.06
CA ARG A 24 5.39 18.16 -32.02
C ARG A 24 4.78 17.31 -30.93
N VAL A 25 4.06 16.25 -31.28
CA VAL A 25 3.44 15.30 -30.34
C VAL A 25 4.52 14.60 -29.50
N GLU A 26 5.62 14.16 -30.14
CA GLU A 26 6.75 13.52 -29.41
C GLU A 26 7.36 14.49 -28.41
N LYS A 27 7.68 15.73 -28.82
CA LYS A 27 8.24 16.76 -27.93
C LYS A 27 7.29 17.12 -26.75
N LEU A 28 5.99 17.16 -27.00
CA LEU A 28 5.01 17.40 -25.95
C LEU A 28 5.00 16.26 -24.92
N ARG A 29 5.03 15.00 -25.36
CA ARG A 29 5.09 13.84 -24.47
C ARG A 29 6.38 13.86 -23.63
N GLU A 30 7.51 14.07 -24.26
CA GLU A 30 8.81 14.18 -23.56
C GLU A 30 8.80 15.29 -22.52
N ALA A 31 8.32 16.48 -22.88
CA ALA A 31 8.26 17.62 -21.96
C ALA A 31 7.30 17.34 -20.78
N ILE A 32 6.10 16.83 -21.06
CA ILE A 32 5.12 16.51 -20.02
C ILE A 32 5.66 15.43 -19.07
N GLU A 33 6.28 14.36 -19.60
CA GLU A 33 6.84 13.29 -18.79
C GLU A 33 8.03 13.78 -17.94
N LYS A 34 8.91 14.62 -18.48
CA LYS A 34 10.00 15.24 -17.73
C LYS A 34 9.46 16.06 -16.53
N HIS A 35 8.48 16.94 -16.78
CA HIS A 35 7.92 17.78 -15.73
C HIS A 35 7.11 16.96 -14.71
N ARG A 36 6.38 15.92 -15.18
CA ARG A 36 5.72 14.95 -14.29
C ARG A 36 6.74 14.27 -13.38
N TYR A 37 7.83 13.77 -13.94
CA TYR A 37 8.91 13.11 -13.18
C TYR A 37 9.51 14.06 -12.13
N ASN A 38 9.86 15.27 -12.54
CA ASN A 38 10.40 16.25 -11.60
C ASN A 38 9.43 16.53 -10.47
N TYR A 39 8.15 16.78 -10.76
CA TYR A 39 7.16 17.14 -9.75
C TYR A 39 6.73 15.97 -8.87
N HIS A 40 6.36 14.81 -9.46
CA HIS A 40 5.75 13.70 -8.71
C HIS A 40 6.75 12.67 -8.18
N VAL A 41 7.96 12.60 -8.73
CA VAL A 41 8.99 11.64 -8.32
C VAL A 41 10.13 12.30 -7.56
N LEU A 42 10.66 13.43 -8.09
CA LEU A 42 11.76 14.13 -7.44
C LEU A 42 11.31 15.16 -6.39
N ASP A 43 10.01 15.49 -6.37
CA ASP A 43 9.42 16.54 -5.52
C ASP A 43 10.03 17.95 -5.83
N GLU A 44 10.38 18.19 -7.12
CA GLU A 44 10.94 19.43 -7.64
C GLU A 44 9.99 20.01 -8.70
N SER A 45 9.85 21.33 -8.79
CA SER A 45 9.03 21.98 -9.82
C SER A 45 9.87 22.94 -10.64
N ASP A 46 9.90 22.72 -11.95
CA ASP A 46 10.62 23.54 -12.93
C ASP A 46 9.70 24.37 -13.83
N ILE A 47 8.38 24.12 -13.79
CA ILE A 47 7.35 24.94 -14.46
C ILE A 47 6.11 25.07 -13.56
N SER A 48 5.27 26.08 -13.85
CA SER A 48 4.01 26.25 -13.11
C SER A 48 2.99 25.16 -13.49
N PRO A 49 2.05 24.82 -12.59
CA PRO A 49 0.97 23.88 -12.89
C PRO A 49 0.14 24.30 -14.13
N GLU A 50 -0.08 25.60 -14.31
CA GLU A 50 -0.85 26.14 -15.44
C GLU A 50 -0.12 25.90 -16.77
N ALA A 51 1.23 26.04 -16.78
CA ALA A 51 2.03 25.76 -17.96
C ALA A 51 1.99 24.27 -18.33
N LEU A 52 2.10 23.38 -17.32
CA LEU A 52 1.98 21.93 -17.55
C LEU A 52 0.59 21.55 -18.08
N ASP A 53 -0.48 22.14 -17.54
CA ASP A 53 -1.85 21.93 -18.01
C ASP A 53 -2.06 22.42 -19.44
N SER A 54 -1.37 23.52 -19.84
CA SER A 54 -1.39 24.00 -21.22
C SER A 54 -0.76 22.98 -22.18
N LEU A 55 0.40 22.40 -21.82
CA LEU A 55 1.04 21.34 -22.63
C LEU A 55 0.16 20.09 -22.74
N LYS A 56 -0.48 19.68 -21.65
CA LYS A 56 -1.41 18.54 -21.63
C LYS A 56 -2.61 18.77 -22.56
N ARG A 57 -3.21 19.98 -22.54
CA ARG A 57 -4.34 20.34 -23.43
C ARG A 57 -3.92 20.35 -24.90
N GLU A 58 -2.73 20.85 -25.22
CA GLU A 58 -2.23 20.83 -26.58
C GLU A 58 -2.05 19.40 -27.09
N LEU A 59 -1.46 18.53 -26.27
CA LEU A 59 -1.29 17.12 -26.59
C LEU A 59 -2.63 16.41 -26.81
N ASP A 60 -3.60 16.61 -25.91
CA ASP A 60 -4.94 16.03 -25.99
C ASP A 60 -5.67 16.47 -27.27
N LYS A 61 -5.56 17.75 -27.64
CA LYS A 61 -6.10 18.27 -28.90
C LYS A 61 -5.48 17.59 -30.11
N LEU A 62 -4.16 17.46 -30.15
CA LEU A 62 -3.49 16.82 -31.28
C LEU A 62 -3.79 15.31 -31.36
N GLU A 63 -3.86 14.60 -30.25
CA GLU A 63 -4.22 13.19 -30.22
C GLU A 63 -5.72 12.96 -30.55
N THR A 64 -6.59 13.91 -30.25
CA THR A 64 -7.99 13.90 -30.68
C THR A 64 -8.12 14.14 -32.19
N GLU A 65 -7.33 15.07 -32.74
CA GLU A 65 -7.33 15.37 -34.18
C GLU A 65 -6.67 14.25 -35.01
N TYR A 66 -5.65 13.57 -34.45
CA TYR A 66 -4.88 12.50 -35.06
C TYR A 66 -4.84 11.23 -34.19
N PRO A 67 -5.95 10.46 -34.11
CA PRO A 67 -6.04 9.29 -33.23
C PRO A 67 -4.97 8.21 -33.47
N GLU A 68 -4.40 8.14 -34.68
CA GLU A 68 -3.30 7.24 -35.03
C GLU A 68 -1.97 7.58 -34.34
N LEU A 69 -1.85 8.75 -33.72
CA LEU A 69 -0.69 9.12 -32.90
C LEU A 69 -0.83 8.68 -31.45
N VAL A 70 -2.02 8.31 -30.99
CA VAL A 70 -2.23 7.88 -29.61
C VAL A 70 -1.43 6.60 -29.34
N VAL A 71 -0.65 6.62 -28.26
CA VAL A 71 0.06 5.45 -27.75
C VAL A 71 -0.39 5.16 -26.31
N THR A 72 -0.28 3.90 -25.91
CA THR A 72 -0.71 3.46 -24.56
C THR A 72 0.00 4.16 -23.42
N SER A 73 1.25 4.58 -23.65
CA SER A 73 2.10 5.32 -22.70
C SER A 73 1.90 6.83 -22.72
N SER A 74 1.00 7.36 -23.57
CA SER A 74 0.74 8.81 -23.60
C SER A 74 0.20 9.32 -22.26
N PRO A 75 0.65 10.51 -21.79
CA PRO A 75 0.09 11.17 -20.62
C PRO A 75 -1.44 11.36 -20.68
N THR A 76 -2.03 11.51 -21.88
CA THR A 76 -3.47 11.62 -22.07
C THR A 76 -4.23 10.33 -21.74
N GLN A 77 -3.54 9.17 -21.75
CA GLN A 77 -4.13 7.86 -21.48
C GLN A 77 -4.13 7.48 -19.99
N ARG A 78 -3.70 8.37 -19.08
CA ARG A 78 -3.69 8.10 -17.64
C ARG A 78 -5.09 7.94 -17.07
N VAL A 79 -6.02 8.81 -17.45
CA VAL A 79 -7.42 8.79 -16.99
C VAL A 79 -8.32 8.50 -18.18
N ALA A 80 -8.11 7.38 -18.84
CA ALA A 80 -8.88 6.97 -20.01
C ALA A 80 -9.81 5.80 -19.71
N GLY A 81 -10.91 5.72 -20.45
CA GLY A 81 -11.81 4.58 -20.46
C GLY A 81 -13.13 4.81 -19.72
N LYS A 82 -14.01 3.80 -19.89
CA LYS A 82 -15.31 3.72 -19.20
C LYS A 82 -15.15 2.95 -17.88
N PRO A 83 -16.05 3.15 -16.90
CA PRO A 83 -16.08 2.32 -15.70
C PRO A 83 -16.09 0.83 -16.05
N LEU A 84 -15.32 0.05 -15.26
CA LEU A 84 -15.25 -1.41 -15.44
C LEU A 84 -16.49 -2.05 -14.81
N PRO A 85 -17.02 -3.17 -15.38
CA PRO A 85 -18.09 -3.93 -14.74
C PRO A 85 -17.60 -4.67 -13.49
N GLU A 86 -16.35 -5.16 -13.51
CA GLU A 86 -15.70 -5.90 -12.42
C GLU A 86 -14.19 -5.91 -12.60
N PHE A 87 -13.45 -6.31 -11.54
CA PHE A 87 -12.00 -6.53 -11.61
C PHE A 87 -11.68 -7.95 -12.04
N LYS A 88 -10.83 -8.07 -13.05
CA LYS A 88 -10.30 -9.38 -13.48
C LYS A 88 -9.30 -9.91 -12.44
N LYS A 89 -9.28 -11.21 -12.24
CA LYS A 89 -8.27 -11.87 -11.42
C LYS A 89 -6.97 -12.05 -12.22
N VAL A 90 -5.85 -11.78 -11.55
CA VAL A 90 -4.49 -11.91 -12.10
C VAL A 90 -3.71 -12.89 -11.25
N LYS A 91 -3.17 -13.93 -11.88
CA LYS A 91 -2.21 -14.84 -11.24
C LYS A 91 -0.83 -14.17 -11.28
N HIS A 92 -0.19 -14.02 -10.11
CA HIS A 92 1.15 -13.48 -10.04
C HIS A 92 2.18 -14.44 -10.64
N GLU A 93 3.11 -13.90 -11.43
CA GLU A 93 4.27 -14.65 -11.93
C GLU A 93 5.26 -14.96 -10.81
N VAL A 94 5.40 -14.01 -9.85
CA VAL A 94 6.22 -14.15 -8.65
C VAL A 94 5.31 -14.14 -7.43
N ALA A 95 5.47 -15.10 -6.52
CA ALA A 95 4.69 -15.17 -5.29
C ALA A 95 4.88 -13.91 -4.42
N GLN A 96 3.77 -13.41 -3.86
CA GLN A 96 3.75 -12.18 -3.08
C GLN A 96 3.79 -12.49 -1.59
N TRP A 97 4.95 -12.29 -0.97
CA TRP A 97 5.21 -12.62 0.41
C TRP A 97 4.76 -11.54 1.39
N SER A 98 4.44 -11.94 2.61
CA SER A 98 4.31 -11.06 3.77
C SER A 98 5.63 -11.03 4.54
N LEU A 99 5.85 -10.01 5.35
CA LEU A 99 6.98 -9.95 6.28
C LEU A 99 6.58 -10.53 7.64
N ALA A 100 7.55 -11.08 8.35
CA ALA A 100 7.42 -11.32 9.79
C ALA A 100 7.58 -9.99 10.52
N ASP A 101 6.95 -9.86 11.69
CA ASP A 101 7.01 -8.65 12.52
C ASP A 101 8.03 -8.81 13.65
N ALA A 102 8.69 -7.72 14.03
CA ALA A 102 9.48 -7.50 15.21
C ALA A 102 8.99 -6.21 15.89
N PHE A 103 9.01 -6.17 17.22
CA PHE A 103 8.52 -5.03 18.00
C PHE A 103 9.55 -4.47 18.96
N GLU A 104 10.51 -5.30 19.37
CA GLU A 104 11.52 -4.99 20.37
C GLU A 104 12.94 -5.21 19.81
N GLU A 105 13.94 -4.60 20.45
CA GLU A 105 15.32 -4.71 20.00
C GLU A 105 15.83 -6.16 20.08
N GLU A 106 15.34 -6.92 21.06
CA GLU A 106 15.62 -8.35 21.25
C GLU A 106 15.14 -9.21 20.08
N ASP A 107 13.99 -8.84 19.48
CA ASP A 107 13.49 -9.51 18.27
C ASP A 107 14.46 -9.31 17.10
N MET A 108 15.04 -8.12 16.99
CA MET A 108 16.02 -7.80 15.95
C MET A 108 17.35 -8.52 16.17
N GLN A 109 17.82 -8.65 17.41
CA GLN A 109 18.98 -9.47 17.72
C GLN A 109 18.73 -10.94 17.37
N SER A 110 17.58 -11.48 17.75
CA SER A 110 17.15 -12.84 17.40
C SER A 110 17.05 -13.07 15.88
N PHE A 111 16.59 -12.05 15.13
CA PHE A 111 16.58 -12.09 13.67
C PHE A 111 18.00 -12.15 13.11
N HIS A 112 18.91 -11.29 13.60
CA HIS A 112 20.31 -11.28 13.17
C HIS A 112 21.03 -12.60 13.44
N GLU A 113 20.87 -13.16 14.65
CA GLU A 113 21.47 -14.44 15.02
C GLU A 113 20.97 -15.58 14.13
N ARG A 114 19.67 -15.60 13.84
CA ARG A 114 19.05 -16.58 12.94
C ARG A 114 19.60 -16.45 11.53
N VAL A 115 19.73 -15.22 10.99
CA VAL A 115 20.34 -14.97 9.68
C VAL A 115 21.77 -15.48 9.65
N CYS A 116 22.60 -15.09 10.61
CA CYS A 116 23.99 -15.53 10.69
C CYS A 116 24.14 -17.06 10.81
N LYS A 117 23.27 -17.70 11.61
CA LYS A 117 23.27 -19.17 11.76
C LYS A 117 22.93 -19.88 10.44
N LEU A 118 21.91 -19.39 9.72
CA LEU A 118 21.52 -19.96 8.44
C LEU A 118 22.60 -19.75 7.37
N LEU A 119 23.19 -18.57 7.27
CA LEU A 119 24.29 -18.32 6.34
C LEU A 119 25.48 -19.23 6.59
N ARG A 120 25.87 -19.45 7.85
CA ARG A 120 26.95 -20.40 8.22
C ARG A 120 26.61 -21.83 7.81
N SER A 121 25.35 -22.27 7.91
CA SER A 121 24.94 -23.60 7.44
C SER A 121 25.05 -23.77 5.93
N GLU A 122 25.00 -22.67 5.18
CA GLU A 122 25.23 -22.63 3.73
C GLU A 122 26.71 -22.34 3.37
N GLY A 123 27.62 -22.40 4.35
CA GLY A 123 29.05 -22.20 4.14
C GLY A 123 29.48 -20.72 4.02
N ILE A 124 28.59 -19.79 4.31
CA ILE A 124 28.84 -18.35 4.23
C ILE A 124 29.21 -17.83 5.64
N ASN A 125 30.46 -17.44 5.83
CA ASN A 125 30.98 -16.94 7.10
C ASN A 125 31.09 -15.41 7.17
N GLU A 126 30.82 -14.72 6.08
CA GLU A 126 30.83 -13.27 6.00
C GLU A 126 29.64 -12.69 6.76
N PRO A 127 29.83 -11.60 7.53
CA PRO A 127 28.73 -10.96 8.24
C PRO A 127 27.78 -10.30 7.21
N PRO A 128 26.44 -10.42 7.40
CA PRO A 128 25.49 -9.73 6.56
C PRO A 128 25.48 -8.23 6.87
N SER A 129 25.30 -7.41 5.83
CA SER A 129 24.86 -6.01 5.96
C SER A 129 23.36 -5.89 5.69
N TYR A 130 22.77 -4.75 6.02
CA TYR A 130 21.32 -4.55 5.94
C TYR A 130 20.97 -3.30 5.16
N VAL A 131 19.79 -3.29 4.57
CA VAL A 131 19.12 -2.07 4.10
C VAL A 131 17.89 -1.85 4.95
N CYS A 132 17.77 -0.63 5.48
CA CYS A 132 16.63 -0.16 6.24
C CYS A 132 15.80 0.77 5.37
N GLU A 133 14.52 0.49 5.23
CA GLU A 133 13.53 1.27 4.48
C GLU A 133 12.37 1.63 5.38
N LEU A 134 11.68 2.76 5.16
CA LEU A 134 10.47 3.06 5.91
C LEU A 134 9.33 2.13 5.48
N LYS A 135 8.65 1.52 6.46
CA LYS A 135 7.50 0.65 6.23
C LYS A 135 6.25 1.49 5.99
N ILE A 136 6.04 1.84 4.74
CA ILE A 136 4.91 2.67 4.32
C ILE A 136 3.58 1.96 4.63
N ASP A 137 2.64 2.70 5.20
CA ASP A 137 1.30 2.20 5.51
C ASP A 137 0.35 2.51 4.34
N GLY A 138 0.24 1.54 3.43
CA GLY A 138 -0.50 1.66 2.19
C GLY A 138 -1.04 0.33 1.68
N LEU A 139 -1.26 0.22 0.38
CA LEU A 139 -1.68 -1.00 -0.30
C LEU A 139 -0.56 -1.51 -1.21
N LYS A 140 -0.09 -2.73 -0.97
CA LYS A 140 0.90 -3.38 -1.84
C LYS A 140 0.34 -3.60 -3.24
N VAL A 141 1.12 -3.20 -4.24
CA VAL A 141 0.84 -3.43 -5.66
C VAL A 141 2.06 -4.05 -6.35
N VAL A 142 1.77 -4.84 -7.36
CA VAL A 142 2.75 -5.46 -8.27
C VAL A 142 2.59 -4.81 -9.63
N LEU A 143 3.67 -4.24 -10.15
CA LEU A 143 3.68 -3.56 -11.44
C LEU A 143 4.53 -4.36 -12.43
N THR A 144 3.94 -4.77 -13.52
CA THR A 144 4.61 -5.49 -14.61
C THR A 144 4.82 -4.56 -15.79
N TYR A 145 6.07 -4.43 -16.22
CA TYR A 145 6.45 -3.68 -17.41
C TYR A 145 6.97 -4.65 -18.48
N LYS A 146 6.59 -4.39 -19.74
CA LYS A 146 7.08 -5.09 -20.90
C LYS A 146 7.68 -4.09 -21.88
N ASN A 147 8.90 -4.32 -22.32
CA ASN A 147 9.66 -3.39 -23.17
C ASN A 147 9.67 -1.95 -22.61
N GLY A 148 9.68 -1.82 -21.26
CA GLY A 148 9.65 -0.54 -20.55
C GLY A 148 8.26 0.09 -20.40
N GLU A 149 7.20 -0.43 -21.01
CA GLU A 149 5.82 0.10 -20.89
C GLU A 149 5.06 -0.60 -19.77
N LEU A 150 4.26 0.15 -19.00
CA LEU A 150 3.37 -0.40 -17.97
C LEU A 150 2.32 -1.31 -18.65
N PHE A 151 2.52 -2.61 -18.51
CA PHE A 151 1.67 -3.64 -19.07
C PHE A 151 0.51 -3.98 -18.14
N GLN A 152 0.78 -4.26 -16.86
CA GLN A 152 -0.20 -4.68 -15.88
C GLN A 152 0.15 -4.20 -14.47
N ALA A 153 -0.89 -3.93 -13.67
CA ALA A 153 -0.76 -3.70 -12.24
C ALA A 153 -1.80 -4.55 -11.50
N ALA A 154 -1.37 -5.21 -10.42
CA ALA A 154 -2.23 -6.09 -9.64
C ALA A 154 -2.11 -5.82 -8.14
N THR A 155 -3.19 -6.01 -7.38
CA THR A 155 -3.13 -6.05 -5.91
C THR A 155 -2.47 -7.34 -5.45
N ARG A 156 -1.94 -7.38 -4.22
CA ARG A 156 -1.34 -8.59 -3.65
C ARG A 156 -2.31 -9.79 -3.63
N GLY A 157 -3.60 -9.55 -3.33
CA GLY A 157 -4.57 -10.60 -3.12
C GLY A 157 -4.17 -11.56 -2.00
N ASP A 158 -4.27 -12.85 -2.26
CA ASP A 158 -3.84 -13.93 -1.35
C ASP A 158 -2.33 -14.29 -1.46
N GLY A 159 -1.58 -13.52 -2.27
CA GLY A 159 -0.17 -13.75 -2.57
C GLY A 159 0.08 -14.57 -3.84
N LYS A 160 -0.93 -15.24 -4.39
CA LYS A 160 -0.88 -15.99 -5.65
C LYS A 160 -1.77 -15.38 -6.73
N VAL A 161 -2.92 -14.84 -6.32
CA VAL A 161 -3.92 -14.25 -7.22
C VAL A 161 -4.34 -12.90 -6.64
N GLY A 162 -4.20 -11.85 -7.43
CA GLY A 162 -4.64 -10.50 -7.13
C GLY A 162 -5.79 -10.04 -8.03
N GLU A 163 -6.13 -8.76 -7.94
CA GLU A 163 -7.09 -8.08 -8.82
C GLU A 163 -6.32 -7.16 -9.77
N ASP A 164 -6.69 -7.18 -11.05
CA ASP A 164 -6.15 -6.26 -12.06
C ASP A 164 -6.64 -4.84 -11.78
N VAL A 165 -5.74 -3.99 -11.34
CA VAL A 165 -5.99 -2.58 -11.02
C VAL A 165 -5.23 -1.62 -11.95
N THR A 166 -4.76 -2.13 -13.09
CA THR A 166 -3.95 -1.39 -14.07
C THR A 166 -4.61 -0.05 -14.42
N HIS A 167 -5.92 -0.06 -14.60
CA HIS A 167 -6.70 1.10 -14.98
C HIS A 167 -6.62 2.25 -13.96
N ASN A 168 -6.68 1.91 -12.68
CA ASN A 168 -6.57 2.87 -11.58
C ASN A 168 -5.10 3.25 -11.31
N ILE A 169 -4.18 2.30 -11.40
CA ILE A 169 -2.74 2.58 -11.21
C ILE A 169 -2.22 3.58 -12.25
N ARG A 170 -2.71 3.52 -13.49
CA ARG A 170 -2.36 4.52 -14.52
C ARG A 170 -2.68 5.96 -14.12
N THR A 171 -3.68 6.17 -13.27
CA THR A 171 -4.06 7.51 -12.79
C THR A 171 -3.08 8.08 -11.77
N ILE A 172 -2.21 7.25 -11.18
CA ILE A 172 -1.23 7.67 -10.18
C ILE A 172 -0.02 8.30 -10.89
N GLU A 173 0.15 9.61 -10.70
CA GLU A 173 1.17 10.38 -11.40
C GLU A 173 2.61 9.96 -11.05
N SER A 174 2.85 9.41 -9.85
CA SER A 174 4.17 8.88 -9.46
C SER A 174 4.53 7.54 -10.11
N VAL A 175 3.58 6.87 -10.78
CA VAL A 175 3.84 5.64 -11.54
C VAL A 175 4.22 6.00 -12.98
N PRO A 176 5.43 5.66 -13.47
CA PRO A 176 5.79 5.88 -14.86
C PRO A 176 4.97 4.96 -15.78
N LEU A 177 4.39 5.49 -16.85
CA LEU A 177 3.78 4.67 -17.89
C LEU A 177 4.84 4.08 -18.83
N LEU A 178 6.00 4.74 -18.91
CA LEU A 178 7.17 4.33 -19.69
C LEU A 178 8.41 4.49 -18.82
N LEU A 179 9.23 3.45 -18.73
CA LEU A 179 10.51 3.47 -18.03
C LEU A 179 11.59 4.16 -18.88
N THR A 180 12.68 4.57 -18.25
CA THR A 180 13.86 5.14 -18.92
C THR A 180 14.60 4.11 -19.78
N GLU A 181 14.39 2.81 -19.53
CA GLU A 181 14.99 1.70 -20.26
C GLU A 181 13.91 0.76 -20.80
N LYS A 182 14.13 0.21 -21.99
CA LYS A 182 13.26 -0.78 -22.62
C LYS A 182 13.57 -2.18 -22.09
N ILE A 183 13.03 -2.51 -20.93
CA ILE A 183 13.25 -3.79 -20.26
C ILE A 183 11.93 -4.41 -19.83
N ASP A 184 11.93 -5.74 -19.66
CA ASP A 184 10.87 -6.47 -19.01
C ASP A 184 11.23 -6.57 -17.52
N ILE A 185 10.31 -6.10 -16.64
CA ILE A 185 10.54 -6.06 -15.21
C ILE A 185 9.23 -6.17 -14.44
N ILE A 186 9.26 -6.88 -13.32
CA ILE A 186 8.19 -6.90 -12.32
C ILE A 186 8.73 -6.27 -11.04
N VAL A 187 8.06 -5.25 -10.58
CA VAL A 187 8.43 -4.52 -9.36
C VAL A 187 7.30 -4.51 -8.34
N GLU A 188 7.67 -4.36 -7.07
CA GLU A 188 6.73 -4.24 -5.96
C GLU A 188 6.77 -2.83 -5.39
N GLY A 189 5.60 -2.32 -5.04
CA GLY A 189 5.46 -1.00 -4.44
C GLY A 189 4.29 -0.92 -3.49
N GLU A 190 4.20 0.23 -2.80
CA GLU A 190 3.11 0.56 -1.91
C GLU A 190 2.38 1.80 -2.42
N VAL A 191 1.07 1.68 -2.65
CA VAL A 191 0.19 2.83 -2.93
C VAL A 191 -0.24 3.44 -1.61
N TRP A 192 -0.11 4.75 -1.48
CA TRP A 192 -0.39 5.47 -0.26
C TRP A 192 -1.09 6.81 -0.52
N LEU A 193 -1.69 7.36 0.53
CA LEU A 193 -2.35 8.67 0.54
C LEU A 193 -1.63 9.59 1.53
N SER A 194 -1.38 10.85 1.13
CA SER A 194 -0.74 11.82 2.01
C SER A 194 -1.66 12.27 3.15
N LYS A 195 -1.07 12.66 4.30
CA LYS A 195 -1.80 13.22 5.44
C LYS A 195 -2.60 14.45 5.03
N LYS A 196 -1.96 15.35 4.29
CA LYS A 196 -2.58 16.56 3.76
C LYS A 196 -3.80 16.23 2.89
N ARG A 197 -3.67 15.25 1.97
CA ARG A 197 -4.78 14.89 1.08
C ARG A 197 -5.94 14.23 1.83
N LEU A 198 -5.64 13.40 2.85
CA LEU A 198 -6.67 12.85 3.73
C LEU A 198 -7.48 13.94 4.44
N GLU A 199 -6.79 14.97 4.96
CA GLU A 199 -7.46 16.11 5.60
C GLU A 199 -8.34 16.89 4.62
N GLU A 200 -7.87 17.13 3.38
CA GLU A 200 -8.65 17.78 2.33
C GLU A 200 -9.92 17.00 2.00
N ILE A 201 -9.79 15.67 1.79
CA ILE A 201 -10.92 14.79 1.50
C ILE A 201 -11.91 14.79 2.68
N ASN A 202 -11.43 14.72 3.91
CA ASN A 202 -12.30 14.75 5.09
C ASN A 202 -13.05 16.08 5.25
N LYS A 203 -12.42 17.21 4.92
CA LYS A 203 -13.12 18.51 4.87
C LYS A 203 -14.23 18.55 3.81
N GLU A 204 -14.04 17.86 2.67
CA GLU A 204 -15.07 17.72 1.64
C GLU A 204 -16.22 16.82 2.11
N GLN A 205 -15.92 15.70 2.81
CA GLN A 205 -16.93 14.80 3.40
C GLN A 205 -17.77 15.53 4.46
N GLU A 206 -17.12 16.26 5.35
CA GLU A 206 -17.79 17.03 6.40
C GLU A 206 -18.80 18.03 5.83
N LYS A 207 -18.42 18.75 4.74
CA LYS A 207 -19.33 19.68 4.05
C LYS A 207 -20.54 18.98 3.42
N LYS A 208 -20.40 17.70 3.04
CA LYS A 208 -21.49 16.89 2.48
C LYS A 208 -22.32 16.20 3.56
N GLY A 209 -21.89 16.20 4.81
CA GLY A 209 -22.50 15.46 5.90
C GLY A 209 -22.21 13.96 5.86
N ASP A 210 -21.17 13.55 5.12
CA ASP A 210 -20.75 12.16 4.98
C ASP A 210 -19.79 11.75 6.10
N GLU A 211 -19.61 10.43 6.31
CA GLU A 211 -18.66 9.90 7.28
C GLU A 211 -17.20 10.23 6.88
N LEU A 212 -16.40 10.57 7.90
CA LEU A 212 -14.99 10.89 7.69
C LEU A 212 -14.15 9.60 7.54
N TYR A 213 -13.16 9.64 6.68
CA TYR A 213 -12.19 8.55 6.55
C TYR A 213 -11.18 8.60 7.70
N ALA A 214 -11.17 7.56 8.52
CA ALA A 214 -10.27 7.46 9.67
C ALA A 214 -8.88 6.91 9.30
N ASN A 215 -8.79 6.12 8.22
CA ASN A 215 -7.59 5.38 7.87
C ASN A 215 -7.18 5.63 6.41
N PRO A 216 -5.98 6.25 6.17
CA PRO A 216 -5.50 6.55 4.83
C PRO A 216 -5.19 5.29 4.01
N ARG A 217 -4.75 4.18 4.63
CA ARG A 217 -4.50 2.90 3.97
C ARG A 217 -5.80 2.33 3.42
N ASN A 218 -6.86 2.26 4.23
CA ASN A 218 -8.16 1.76 3.80
C ASN A 218 -8.76 2.64 2.71
N LEU A 219 -8.59 3.97 2.80
CA LEU A 219 -9.01 4.88 1.73
C LEU A 219 -8.21 4.67 0.44
N ALA A 220 -6.90 4.49 0.53
CA ALA A 220 -6.07 4.18 -0.63
C ALA A 220 -6.48 2.84 -1.27
N ALA A 221 -6.65 1.79 -0.45
CA ALA A 221 -7.09 0.48 -0.91
C ALA A 221 -8.48 0.51 -1.56
N GLY A 222 -9.44 1.23 -0.96
CA GLY A 222 -10.77 1.44 -1.52
C GLY A 222 -10.74 2.23 -2.82
N SER A 223 -9.85 3.23 -2.92
CA SER A 223 -9.70 4.06 -4.12
C SER A 223 -9.11 3.29 -5.31
N ILE A 224 -8.10 2.44 -5.07
CA ILE A 224 -7.52 1.58 -6.12
C ILE A 224 -8.51 0.51 -6.60
N ARG A 225 -9.51 0.19 -5.80
CA ARG A 225 -10.57 -0.78 -6.13
C ARG A 225 -11.88 -0.10 -6.59
N GLN A 226 -11.82 1.14 -7.05
CA GLN A 226 -12.95 1.80 -7.72
C GLN A 226 -13.07 1.31 -9.17
N LEU A 227 -14.28 1.05 -9.60
CA LEU A 227 -14.54 0.62 -10.99
C LEU A 227 -14.37 1.77 -11.97
N ASP A 228 -14.57 3.01 -11.52
CA ASP A 228 -14.34 4.23 -12.32
C ASP A 228 -12.97 4.84 -11.98
N PRO A 229 -12.03 4.90 -12.94
CA PRO A 229 -10.69 5.46 -12.72
C PRO A 229 -10.70 6.96 -12.42
N LYS A 230 -11.75 7.68 -12.76
CA LYS A 230 -11.89 9.10 -12.42
C LYS A 230 -11.92 9.31 -10.90
N ILE A 231 -12.62 8.41 -10.20
CA ILE A 231 -12.66 8.44 -8.72
C ILE A 231 -11.27 8.19 -8.14
N ALA A 232 -10.51 7.23 -8.70
CA ALA A 232 -9.12 6.97 -8.27
C ALA A 232 -8.22 8.19 -8.55
N ALA A 233 -8.34 8.81 -9.72
CA ALA A 233 -7.58 10.01 -10.10
C ALA A 233 -7.83 11.19 -9.16
N GLU A 234 -9.09 11.43 -8.77
CA GLU A 234 -9.47 12.50 -7.84
C GLU A 234 -8.83 12.32 -6.45
N ARG A 235 -8.51 11.10 -6.05
CA ARG A 235 -7.86 10.83 -4.76
C ARG A 235 -6.41 11.31 -4.69
N LYS A 236 -5.74 11.48 -5.85
CA LYS A 236 -4.33 11.92 -5.94
C LYS A 236 -3.40 11.04 -5.11
N LEU A 237 -3.53 9.72 -5.32
CA LEU A 237 -2.67 8.72 -4.66
C LEU A 237 -1.22 8.85 -5.13
N SER A 238 -0.30 8.34 -4.33
CA SER A 238 1.12 8.23 -4.70
C SER A 238 1.61 6.79 -4.48
N THR A 239 2.78 6.47 -5.03
CA THR A 239 3.37 5.12 -4.92
C THR A 239 4.85 5.24 -4.62
N PHE A 240 5.35 4.42 -3.68
CA PHE A 240 6.78 4.12 -3.57
C PHE A 240 7.03 2.70 -4.07
N VAL A 241 8.07 2.55 -4.90
CA VAL A 241 8.54 1.24 -5.37
C VAL A 241 9.79 0.88 -4.57
N TYR A 242 9.89 -0.38 -4.12
CA TYR A 242 10.91 -0.79 -3.14
C TYR A 242 11.55 -2.15 -3.42
N ASP A 243 11.11 -2.87 -4.47
CA ASP A 243 11.67 -4.19 -4.76
C ASP A 243 11.55 -4.54 -6.24
N ILE A 244 12.55 -5.26 -6.78
CA ILE A 244 12.51 -5.90 -8.09
C ILE A 244 12.20 -7.38 -7.88
N ALA A 245 10.95 -7.76 -8.14
CA ALA A 245 10.53 -9.15 -8.00
C ALA A 245 11.06 -10.04 -9.12
N GLN A 246 11.22 -9.48 -10.33
CA GLN A 246 11.76 -10.18 -11.50
C GLN A 246 12.35 -9.20 -12.52
N ALA A 247 13.52 -9.50 -13.02
CA ALA A 247 14.17 -8.84 -14.18
C ALA A 247 15.26 -9.75 -14.74
N ASP A 248 15.69 -9.51 -15.98
CA ASP A 248 16.81 -10.25 -16.60
C ASP A 248 18.13 -10.04 -15.82
N LYS A 249 18.34 -8.84 -15.29
CA LYS A 249 19.50 -8.48 -14.48
C LYS A 249 19.04 -7.79 -13.20
N ILE A 250 19.23 -8.46 -12.08
CA ILE A 250 18.98 -7.91 -10.74
C ILE A 250 20.31 -7.42 -10.17
N PRO A 251 20.37 -6.23 -9.56
CA PRO A 251 21.58 -5.74 -8.86
C PRO A 251 22.06 -6.70 -7.78
N LEU A 252 23.36 -6.67 -7.46
CA LEU A 252 23.97 -7.60 -6.50
C LEU A 252 23.62 -7.30 -5.04
N SER A 253 23.03 -6.14 -4.78
CA SER A 253 22.61 -5.74 -3.44
C SER A 253 21.27 -5.01 -3.45
N GLN A 254 20.55 -5.06 -2.32
CA GLN A 254 19.28 -4.34 -2.12
C GLN A 254 19.48 -2.82 -2.24
N PHE A 255 20.61 -2.31 -1.76
CA PHE A 255 20.92 -0.89 -1.84
C PHE A 255 21.08 -0.41 -3.29
N GLU A 256 21.79 -1.19 -4.12
CA GLU A 256 21.91 -0.90 -5.56
C GLU A 256 20.58 -1.09 -6.32
N GLU A 257 19.74 -2.00 -5.84
CA GLU A 257 18.40 -2.21 -6.41
C GLU A 257 17.52 -0.97 -6.25
N LEU A 258 17.49 -0.34 -5.06
CA LEU A 258 16.75 0.90 -4.85
C LEU A 258 17.25 2.05 -5.74
N LYS A 259 18.58 2.14 -5.96
CA LYS A 259 19.15 3.09 -6.91
C LYS A 259 18.75 2.79 -8.34
N LYS A 260 18.75 1.51 -8.74
CA LYS A 260 18.32 1.10 -10.08
C LYS A 260 16.86 1.42 -10.32
N LEU A 261 15.99 1.16 -9.35
CA LEU A 261 14.57 1.53 -9.42
C LEU A 261 14.40 3.04 -9.64
N SER A 262 15.14 3.86 -8.89
CA SER A 262 15.13 5.31 -9.09
C SER A 262 15.61 5.72 -10.49
N ALA A 263 16.68 5.11 -11.00
CA ALA A 263 17.21 5.37 -12.34
C ALA A 263 16.23 4.95 -13.45
N LEU A 264 15.39 3.93 -13.21
CA LEU A 264 14.32 3.51 -14.13
C LEU A 264 13.12 4.46 -14.17
N GLY A 265 13.07 5.47 -13.28
CA GLY A 265 11.99 6.45 -13.21
C GLY A 265 10.94 6.20 -12.15
N PHE A 266 11.12 5.18 -11.30
CA PHE A 266 10.22 4.94 -10.18
C PHE A 266 10.46 5.93 -9.02
N LYS A 267 9.40 6.30 -8.33
CA LYS A 267 9.50 7.00 -7.05
C LYS A 267 9.90 6.01 -5.96
N VAL A 268 11.14 6.10 -5.51
CA VAL A 268 11.67 5.38 -4.35
C VAL A 268 11.65 6.30 -3.14
N ASN A 269 11.31 5.80 -1.95
CA ASN A 269 11.41 6.60 -0.74
C ASN A 269 12.88 6.96 -0.50
N LYS A 270 13.19 8.25 -0.40
CA LYS A 270 14.57 8.74 -0.22
C LYS A 270 15.15 8.41 1.17
N ASN A 271 14.28 8.04 2.12
CA ASN A 271 14.63 7.78 3.51
C ASN A 271 14.97 6.30 3.73
N PHE A 272 15.97 5.80 3.03
CA PHE A 272 16.56 4.48 3.25
C PHE A 272 18.04 4.59 3.60
N ALA A 273 18.58 3.59 4.28
CA ALA A 273 19.96 3.56 4.67
C ALA A 273 20.57 2.16 4.51
N HIS A 274 21.87 2.12 4.20
CA HIS A 274 22.69 0.92 4.31
C HIS A 274 23.27 0.86 5.72
N ALA A 275 22.98 -0.21 6.47
CA ALA A 275 23.46 -0.49 7.81
C ALA A 275 24.47 -1.64 7.76
N LYS A 276 25.66 -1.43 8.31
CA LYS A 276 26.74 -2.43 8.31
C LYS A 276 26.53 -3.57 9.31
N ASN A 277 25.71 -3.32 10.33
CA ASN A 277 25.44 -4.26 11.41
C ASN A 277 24.06 -3.99 12.02
N ILE A 278 23.68 -4.82 13.00
CA ILE A 278 22.36 -4.73 13.63
C ILE A 278 22.20 -3.48 14.52
N ASP A 279 23.28 -2.95 15.09
CA ASP A 279 23.22 -1.77 15.95
C ASP A 279 22.89 -0.51 15.14
N GLU A 280 23.41 -0.42 13.90
CA GLU A 280 23.05 0.65 12.97
C GLU A 280 21.58 0.54 12.54
N VAL A 281 21.03 -0.68 12.40
CA VAL A 281 19.59 -0.91 12.14
C VAL A 281 18.75 -0.38 13.29
N ILE A 282 19.10 -0.74 14.53
CA ILE A 282 18.39 -0.29 15.74
C ILE A 282 18.47 1.24 15.87
N SER A 283 19.63 1.83 15.56
CA SER A 283 19.82 3.28 15.59
C SER A 283 18.93 3.98 14.57
N PHE A 284 18.82 3.46 13.33
CA PHE A 284 17.93 3.97 12.30
C PHE A 284 16.46 3.88 12.73
N TRP A 285 16.04 2.78 13.33
CA TRP A 285 14.67 2.60 13.82
C TRP A 285 14.32 3.63 14.91
N LYS A 286 15.23 3.84 15.91
CA LYS A 286 15.05 4.84 16.97
C LYS A 286 14.92 6.26 16.40
N GLU A 287 15.76 6.61 15.45
CA GLU A 287 15.72 7.91 14.75
C GLU A 287 14.38 8.14 14.06
N TRP A 288 13.91 7.15 13.27
CA TRP A 288 12.68 7.28 12.50
C TRP A 288 11.42 7.19 13.34
N LYS A 289 11.44 6.54 14.48
CA LYS A 289 10.36 6.60 15.47
C LYS A 289 10.06 8.04 15.88
N GLU A 290 11.09 8.83 16.17
CA GLU A 290 10.94 10.26 16.52
C GLU A 290 10.54 11.13 15.33
N LYS A 291 11.05 10.83 14.13
CA LYS A 291 10.77 11.59 12.91
C LYS A 291 9.41 11.26 12.27
N SER A 292 8.71 10.23 12.70
CA SER A 292 7.48 9.73 12.07
C SER A 292 6.37 10.78 11.93
N LYS A 293 6.25 11.69 12.90
CA LYS A 293 5.24 12.76 12.92
C LYS A 293 5.47 13.84 11.87
N LYS A 294 6.70 13.98 11.36
CA LYS A 294 7.11 15.07 10.44
C LYS A 294 6.88 14.74 8.97
N GLN A 295 6.63 13.48 8.63
CA GLN A 295 6.41 13.05 7.24
C GLN A 295 4.96 13.23 6.82
N ASP A 296 4.74 13.55 5.54
CA ASP A 296 3.39 13.69 4.96
C ASP A 296 2.73 12.36 4.58
N TYR A 297 3.38 11.25 4.88
CA TYR A 297 2.85 9.90 4.71
C TYR A 297 2.92 9.12 6.01
N PHE A 298 2.09 8.08 6.10
CA PHE A 298 2.04 7.19 7.26
C PHE A 298 3.00 6.01 7.06
N PHE A 299 3.67 5.61 8.14
CA PHE A 299 4.47 4.40 8.23
C PHE A 299 4.49 3.92 9.68
N ASP A 300 4.51 2.60 9.88
CA ASP A 300 4.34 1.94 11.17
C ASP A 300 5.64 1.32 11.71
N GLY A 301 6.75 1.55 11.04
CA GLY A 301 8.06 1.00 11.38
C GLY A 301 9.05 1.13 10.23
N ILE A 302 10.01 0.23 10.22
CA ILE A 302 10.96 0.06 9.12
C ILE A 302 10.91 -1.38 8.57
N VAL A 303 11.29 -1.55 7.32
CA VAL A 303 11.59 -2.86 6.74
C VAL A 303 13.09 -3.02 6.73
N VAL A 304 13.58 -4.12 7.27
CA VAL A 304 14.99 -4.47 7.29
C VAL A 304 15.21 -5.65 6.38
N LYS A 305 16.08 -5.51 5.38
CA LYS A 305 16.43 -6.56 4.42
C LYS A 305 17.93 -6.82 4.49
N VAL A 306 18.35 -8.07 4.40
CA VAL A 306 19.78 -8.41 4.15
C VAL A 306 20.17 -7.78 2.82
N ASN A 307 21.30 -7.09 2.80
CA ASN A 307 21.68 -6.27 1.63
C ASN A 307 22.18 -7.10 0.45
N GLU A 308 22.99 -8.12 0.68
CA GLU A 308 23.62 -8.93 -0.35
C GLU A 308 22.61 -9.91 -0.97
N LYS A 309 22.34 -9.79 -2.28
CA LYS A 309 21.38 -10.67 -2.97
C LYS A 309 21.77 -12.14 -2.88
N ARG A 310 23.06 -12.49 -2.98
CA ARG A 310 23.54 -13.87 -2.80
C ARG A 310 23.20 -14.44 -1.40
N PHE A 311 23.15 -13.59 -0.37
CA PHE A 311 22.72 -14.01 0.97
C PHE A 311 21.20 -14.17 1.03
N GLN A 312 20.45 -13.28 0.38
CA GLN A 312 18.99 -13.42 0.27
C GLN A 312 18.62 -14.75 -0.39
N ASP A 313 19.33 -15.12 -1.47
CA ASP A 313 19.12 -16.39 -2.20
C ASP A 313 19.43 -17.60 -1.31
N ALA A 314 20.55 -17.58 -0.57
CA ALA A 314 20.92 -18.64 0.36
C ALA A 314 19.92 -18.78 1.52
N LEU A 315 19.42 -17.67 2.06
CA LEU A 315 18.45 -17.67 3.16
C LEU A 315 17.06 -18.14 2.69
N GLY A 316 16.65 -17.76 1.51
CA GLY A 316 15.38 -18.18 0.90
C GLY A 316 14.15 -17.75 1.70
N PHE A 317 13.11 -18.58 1.60
CA PHE A 317 11.79 -18.29 2.15
C PHE A 317 11.33 -19.38 3.12
N THR A 318 10.41 -19.02 4.01
CA THR A 318 9.53 -19.97 4.70
C THR A 318 8.29 -20.22 3.83
N GLY A 319 7.31 -20.95 4.34
CA GLY A 319 6.02 -21.12 3.61
C GLY A 319 5.21 -19.81 3.44
N LYS A 320 5.60 -18.70 4.12
CA LYS A 320 4.82 -17.45 4.12
C LYS A 320 5.67 -16.17 4.07
N THR A 321 6.93 -16.21 4.50
CA THR A 321 7.77 -15.03 4.67
C THR A 321 9.19 -15.25 4.16
N PRO A 322 9.89 -14.22 3.65
CA PRO A 322 11.33 -14.27 3.40
C PRO A 322 12.10 -14.40 4.72
N ARG A 323 13.19 -15.19 4.74
CA ARG A 323 14.06 -15.29 5.91
C ARG A 323 15.07 -14.15 6.01
N PHE A 324 15.25 -13.43 4.92
CA PHE A 324 16.20 -12.32 4.76
C PHE A 324 15.61 -10.95 5.05
N ALA A 325 14.31 -10.86 5.35
CA ALA A 325 13.63 -9.59 5.59
C ALA A 325 12.66 -9.69 6.76
N ILE A 326 12.52 -8.57 7.50
CA ILE A 326 11.62 -8.45 8.65
C ILE A 326 11.07 -7.02 8.73
N ALA A 327 9.85 -6.87 9.24
CA ALA A 327 9.25 -5.58 9.55
C ALA A 327 9.50 -5.26 11.04
N PHE A 328 10.29 -4.23 11.32
CA PHE A 328 10.54 -3.75 12.68
C PHE A 328 9.59 -2.58 12.95
N LYS A 329 8.49 -2.89 13.61
CA LYS A 329 7.39 -1.95 13.84
C LYS A 329 7.67 -1.05 15.04
N PHE A 330 7.11 0.16 15.01
CA PHE A 330 7.10 1.01 16.19
C PHE A 330 6.15 0.44 17.25
N PRO A 331 6.41 0.68 18.53
CA PRO A 331 5.50 0.28 19.59
C PRO A 331 4.09 0.81 19.32
N ALA A 332 3.10 -0.03 19.58
CA ALA A 332 1.72 0.35 19.40
C ALA A 332 1.34 1.50 20.34
N GLU A 333 0.56 2.45 19.84
CA GLU A 333 -0.04 3.45 20.70
C GLU A 333 -1.07 2.79 21.62
N THR A 334 -1.00 3.11 22.90
CA THR A 334 -1.96 2.64 23.91
C THR A 334 -2.75 3.81 24.47
N VAL A 335 -4.02 3.56 24.79
CA VAL A 335 -4.92 4.53 25.42
C VAL A 335 -5.90 3.82 26.33
N THR A 336 -6.37 4.49 27.37
CA THR A 336 -7.42 3.94 28.23
C THR A 336 -8.80 4.36 27.74
N THR A 337 -9.76 3.43 27.82
CA THR A 337 -11.17 3.69 27.55
C THR A 337 -12.06 2.79 28.42
N VAL A 338 -13.39 2.93 28.34
CA VAL A 338 -14.34 2.13 29.11
C VAL A 338 -15.02 1.11 28.23
N LEU A 339 -15.05 -0.15 28.67
CA LEU A 339 -15.86 -1.20 28.07
C LEU A 339 -17.32 -1.00 28.40
N GLU A 340 -18.14 -0.56 27.45
CA GLU A 340 -19.54 -0.27 27.65
C GLU A 340 -20.43 -1.54 27.61
N TYR A 341 -20.16 -2.42 26.62
CA TYR A 341 -20.81 -3.74 26.52
C TYR A 341 -20.04 -4.67 25.54
N ILE A 342 -20.48 -5.92 25.44
CA ILE A 342 -19.89 -6.93 24.54
C ILE A 342 -20.98 -7.40 23.57
N LEU A 343 -20.69 -7.33 22.28
CA LEU A 343 -21.47 -7.89 21.18
C LEU A 343 -20.93 -9.25 20.76
N PHE A 344 -21.77 -10.04 20.12
CA PHE A 344 -21.36 -11.31 19.53
C PHE A 344 -21.55 -11.28 18.02
N GLN A 345 -20.48 -11.55 17.29
CA GLN A 345 -20.50 -11.63 15.82
C GLN A 345 -20.37 -13.08 15.38
N VAL A 346 -21.13 -13.45 14.34
CA VAL A 346 -21.05 -14.77 13.71
C VAL A 346 -20.11 -14.69 12.51
N GLY A 347 -18.99 -15.39 12.55
CA GLY A 347 -18.03 -15.48 11.45
C GLY A 347 -18.55 -16.37 10.31
N ARG A 348 -17.88 -16.33 9.16
CA ARG A 348 -18.23 -17.13 7.96
C ARG A 348 -18.25 -18.64 8.20
N THR A 349 -17.50 -19.11 9.17
CA THR A 349 -17.40 -20.53 9.57
C THR A 349 -18.42 -20.92 10.65
N GLY A 350 -19.28 -19.99 11.08
CA GLY A 350 -20.21 -20.19 12.20
C GLY A 350 -19.59 -19.94 13.58
N ALA A 351 -18.30 -19.59 13.66
CA ALA A 351 -17.65 -19.25 14.93
C ALA A 351 -18.22 -17.96 15.51
N ILE A 352 -18.47 -17.95 16.84
CA ILE A 352 -18.95 -16.76 17.57
C ILE A 352 -17.75 -16.04 18.16
N THR A 353 -17.59 -14.78 17.77
CA THR A 353 -16.51 -13.92 18.27
C THR A 353 -17.10 -12.82 19.14
N PRO A 354 -16.70 -12.70 20.41
CA PRO A 354 -17.06 -11.56 21.25
C PRO A 354 -16.32 -10.31 20.78
N VAL A 355 -17.01 -9.18 20.72
CA VAL A 355 -16.48 -7.87 20.32
C VAL A 355 -16.79 -6.86 21.40
N ALA A 356 -15.77 -6.24 21.95
CA ALA A 356 -15.91 -5.14 22.89
C ALA A 356 -16.47 -3.90 22.20
N VAL A 357 -17.50 -3.31 22.77
CA VAL A 357 -17.95 -1.96 22.44
C VAL A 357 -17.44 -1.01 23.51
N LEU A 358 -16.65 -0.06 23.06
CA LEU A 358 -15.87 0.84 23.88
C LEU A 358 -16.41 2.26 23.79
N ARG A 359 -16.27 3.03 24.84
CA ARG A 359 -16.42 4.47 24.74
C ARG A 359 -15.46 4.97 23.68
N PRO A 360 -15.94 5.72 22.66
CA PRO A 360 -15.07 6.15 21.55
C PRO A 360 -13.85 6.90 22.06
N VAL A 361 -12.65 6.47 21.60
CA VAL A 361 -11.38 7.06 22.00
C VAL A 361 -10.46 7.18 20.78
N LYS A 362 -9.69 8.27 20.71
CA LYS A 362 -8.73 8.49 19.64
C LYS A 362 -7.41 7.79 19.96
N VAL A 363 -6.95 6.92 19.06
CA VAL A 363 -5.67 6.21 19.15
C VAL A 363 -5.09 5.98 17.76
N ALA A 364 -3.80 6.16 17.58
CA ALA A 364 -3.10 6.01 16.30
C ALA A 364 -3.83 6.72 15.14
N GLY A 365 -4.25 7.97 15.36
CA GLY A 365 -4.90 8.81 14.34
C GLY A 365 -6.35 8.44 13.99
N SER A 366 -6.93 7.39 14.60
CA SER A 366 -8.32 6.96 14.36
C SER A 366 -9.16 6.97 15.64
N VAL A 367 -10.49 7.10 15.47
CA VAL A 367 -11.42 6.94 16.59
C VAL A 367 -11.84 5.47 16.66
N VAL A 368 -11.55 4.82 17.78
CA VAL A 368 -11.86 3.42 18.03
C VAL A 368 -13.02 3.33 18.98
N SER A 369 -14.07 2.62 18.58
CA SER A 369 -15.27 2.31 19.41
C SER A 369 -15.53 0.81 19.55
N ARG A 370 -14.72 -0.03 18.88
CA ARG A 370 -14.83 -1.49 18.95
C ARG A 370 -13.46 -2.14 18.93
N ALA A 371 -13.30 -3.24 19.67
CA ALA A 371 -12.10 -4.06 19.66
C ALA A 371 -12.49 -5.54 19.66
N THR A 372 -11.70 -6.39 19.01
CA THR A 372 -11.93 -7.84 19.11
C THR A 372 -11.57 -8.35 20.49
N LEU A 373 -12.31 -9.38 20.94
CA LEU A 373 -11.97 -10.13 22.16
C LEU A 373 -11.59 -11.58 21.81
N HIS A 374 -11.37 -11.86 20.54
CA HIS A 374 -10.98 -13.12 19.95
C HIS A 374 -11.87 -14.31 20.32
N ASN A 375 -11.93 -14.69 21.59
CA ASN A 375 -12.72 -15.81 22.11
C ASN A 375 -13.04 -15.64 23.61
N GLU A 376 -13.80 -16.56 24.17
CA GLU A 376 -14.16 -16.57 25.59
C GLU A 376 -12.94 -16.69 26.51
N ASP A 377 -11.97 -17.53 26.14
CA ASP A 377 -10.77 -17.78 26.95
C ASP A 377 -9.93 -16.50 27.13
N GLU A 378 -9.88 -15.64 26.11
CA GLU A 378 -9.21 -14.35 26.20
C GLU A 378 -9.93 -13.36 27.13
N VAL A 379 -11.25 -13.33 27.11
CA VAL A 379 -12.06 -12.52 28.03
C VAL A 379 -11.82 -12.98 29.48
N GLU A 380 -11.75 -14.29 29.71
CA GLU A 380 -11.45 -14.87 31.02
C GLU A 380 -10.01 -14.58 31.45
N ARG A 381 -9.03 -14.73 30.54
CA ARG A 381 -7.62 -14.42 30.80
C ARG A 381 -7.42 -12.98 31.25
N LEU A 382 -8.09 -12.03 30.60
CA LEU A 382 -8.07 -10.61 30.98
C LEU A 382 -8.88 -10.32 32.24
N GLY A 383 -9.73 -11.23 32.68
CA GLY A 383 -10.66 -11.00 33.79
C GLY A 383 -11.62 -9.84 33.55
N LEU A 384 -12.02 -9.65 32.27
CA LEU A 384 -12.75 -8.50 31.77
C LEU A 384 -14.18 -8.46 32.30
N ARG A 385 -14.65 -7.27 32.69
CA ARG A 385 -16.04 -7.01 33.10
C ARG A 385 -16.60 -5.82 32.35
N ILE A 386 -17.89 -5.86 32.05
CA ILE A 386 -18.58 -4.73 31.44
C ILE A 386 -18.58 -3.57 32.45
N GLY A 387 -18.13 -2.41 32.04
CA GLY A 387 -17.87 -1.23 32.88
C GLY A 387 -16.42 -1.03 33.26
N ASP A 388 -15.52 -1.99 32.95
CA ASP A 388 -14.07 -1.84 33.20
C ASP A 388 -13.45 -0.71 32.41
N THR A 389 -12.49 -0.04 33.04
CA THR A 389 -11.50 0.76 32.33
C THR A 389 -10.45 -0.20 31.76
N VAL A 390 -10.22 -0.14 30.47
CA VAL A 390 -9.33 -1.03 29.72
C VAL A 390 -8.23 -0.25 29.02
N VAL A 391 -7.06 -0.87 28.87
CA VAL A 391 -5.98 -0.38 28.01
C VAL A 391 -6.20 -0.96 26.62
N LEU A 392 -6.50 -0.08 25.68
CA LEU A 392 -6.66 -0.37 24.27
C LEU A 392 -5.34 -0.11 23.57
N GLN A 393 -4.90 -1.06 22.75
CA GLN A 393 -3.69 -0.97 21.94
C GLN A 393 -4.05 -0.96 20.46
N LYS A 394 -3.35 -0.12 19.69
CA LYS A 394 -3.42 -0.15 18.23
C LYS A 394 -2.03 0.06 17.64
N ALA A 395 -1.53 -0.95 16.92
CA ALA A 395 -0.28 -0.88 16.17
C ALA A 395 -0.61 -0.64 14.69
N GLY A 396 -0.24 0.53 14.15
CA GLY A 396 -0.48 0.86 12.74
C GLY A 396 -1.94 0.61 12.33
N ASP A 397 -2.15 -0.14 11.26
CA ASP A 397 -3.48 -0.54 10.76
C ASP A 397 -3.99 -1.87 11.34
N VAL A 398 -3.38 -2.34 12.41
CA VAL A 398 -3.81 -3.59 13.08
C VAL A 398 -5.15 -3.37 13.78
N ILE A 399 -5.93 -4.45 13.86
CA ILE A 399 -7.21 -4.47 14.57
C ILE A 399 -6.97 -4.03 16.03
N PRO A 400 -7.76 -3.06 16.56
CA PRO A 400 -7.61 -2.64 17.95
C PRO A 400 -7.84 -3.81 18.90
N ASP A 401 -7.01 -3.92 19.92
CA ASP A 401 -7.02 -5.01 20.88
C ASP A 401 -7.01 -4.49 22.33
N ILE A 402 -7.66 -5.19 23.23
CA ILE A 402 -7.64 -4.91 24.68
C ILE A 402 -6.51 -5.74 25.28
N VAL A 403 -5.48 -5.06 25.77
CA VAL A 403 -4.27 -5.73 26.32
C VAL A 403 -4.29 -5.86 27.83
N GLN A 404 -5.04 -5.00 28.53
CA GLN A 404 -5.08 -4.99 29.99
C GLN A 404 -6.37 -4.38 30.53
N VAL A 405 -6.78 -4.83 31.70
CA VAL A 405 -7.82 -4.21 32.53
C VAL A 405 -7.16 -3.40 33.64
N VAL A 406 -7.59 -2.16 33.84
CA VAL A 406 -7.13 -1.30 34.94
C VAL A 406 -8.04 -1.58 36.16
N THR A 407 -7.71 -2.65 36.89
CA THR A 407 -8.53 -3.16 38.00
C THR A 407 -8.71 -2.17 39.15
N GLU A 408 -7.73 -1.26 39.33
CA GLU A 408 -7.75 -0.19 40.32
C GLU A 408 -8.86 0.84 40.08
N MET A 409 -9.34 0.92 38.84
CA MET A 409 -10.46 1.81 38.45
C MET A 409 -11.83 1.20 38.68
N ARG A 410 -11.91 -0.06 39.16
CA ARG A 410 -13.20 -0.72 39.45
C ARG A 410 -13.91 -0.05 40.63
N THR A 411 -15.19 0.18 40.43
CA THR A 411 -16.10 0.79 41.44
C THR A 411 -16.98 -0.24 42.17
N GLY A 412 -16.90 -1.52 41.76
CA GLY A 412 -17.74 -2.61 42.27
C GLY A 412 -19.08 -2.75 41.50
N LYS A 413 -19.32 -1.89 40.50
CA LYS A 413 -20.55 -1.93 39.69
C LYS A 413 -20.36 -2.70 38.37
N GLU A 414 -19.15 -3.15 38.09
CA GLU A 414 -18.75 -3.85 36.87
C GLU A 414 -19.40 -5.24 36.81
N LYS A 415 -20.06 -5.54 35.69
CA LYS A 415 -20.79 -6.80 35.48
C LYS A 415 -19.86 -7.85 34.88
N LYS A 416 -19.84 -9.05 35.47
CA LYS A 416 -19.15 -10.21 34.91
C LYS A 416 -19.63 -10.52 33.51
N PHE A 417 -18.70 -10.82 32.61
CA PHE A 417 -18.99 -11.35 31.29
C PHE A 417 -19.67 -12.72 31.42
N LYS A 418 -20.60 -13.00 30.52
CA LYS A 418 -21.22 -14.30 30.39
C LYS A 418 -21.41 -14.60 28.91
N MET A 419 -20.82 -15.72 28.48
CA MET A 419 -20.99 -16.19 27.10
C MET A 419 -22.44 -16.55 26.82
N ILE A 420 -22.92 -16.29 25.62
CA ILE A 420 -24.25 -16.68 25.17
C ILE A 420 -24.31 -18.19 24.93
N SER A 421 -25.45 -18.81 25.19
CA SER A 421 -25.72 -20.24 24.96
C SER A 421 -26.31 -20.52 23.58
N ASN A 422 -26.87 -19.51 22.93
CA ASN A 422 -27.55 -19.63 21.64
C ASN A 422 -26.98 -18.64 20.62
N CYS A 423 -26.93 -19.04 19.36
CA CYS A 423 -26.52 -18.19 18.26
C CYS A 423 -27.42 -16.96 18.13
N PRO A 424 -26.87 -15.72 18.07
CA PRO A 424 -27.68 -14.51 17.99
C PRO A 424 -28.39 -14.32 16.65
N VAL A 425 -28.04 -15.14 15.62
CA VAL A 425 -28.61 -15.04 14.27
C VAL A 425 -29.68 -16.12 14.03
N CYS A 426 -29.41 -17.37 14.42
CA CYS A 426 -30.30 -18.50 14.08
C CYS A 426 -30.90 -19.19 15.33
N GLY A 427 -30.56 -18.81 16.57
CA GLY A 427 -31.04 -19.39 17.79
C GLY A 427 -30.51 -20.79 18.16
N SER A 428 -29.68 -21.40 17.32
CA SER A 428 -29.08 -22.73 17.56
C SER A 428 -28.22 -22.74 18.82
N PHE A 429 -28.17 -23.87 19.53
CA PHE A 429 -27.28 -24.07 20.67
C PHE A 429 -25.80 -23.98 20.23
N LEU A 430 -24.99 -23.28 21.02
CA LEU A 430 -23.56 -23.14 20.83
C LEU A 430 -22.81 -24.25 21.56
N GLN A 431 -21.79 -24.78 20.93
CA GLN A 431 -20.89 -25.77 21.51
C GLN A 431 -19.47 -25.25 21.54
N LYS A 432 -18.80 -25.32 22.71
CA LYS A 432 -17.39 -25.00 22.82
C LYS A 432 -16.56 -26.13 22.21
N LYS A 433 -15.76 -25.80 21.19
CA LYS A 433 -14.86 -26.75 20.51
C LYS A 433 -13.43 -26.33 20.81
N GLN A 434 -12.64 -27.22 21.39
CA GLN A 434 -11.18 -27.02 21.45
C GLN A 434 -10.63 -27.20 20.05
N ILE A 435 -9.88 -26.20 19.56
CA ILE A 435 -9.20 -26.24 18.27
C ILE A 435 -7.70 -26.44 18.51
#